data_3e7d358dea4d41ba42e541cc90ee78d3
#
_entry.id   3e7d358dea4d41ba42e541cc90ee78d3
#
_cell.length_a   1.000
_cell.length_b   1.000
_cell.length_c   1.000
_cell.angle_alpha   90.00
_cell.angle_beta   90.00
_cell.angle_gamma   90.00
#
_symmetry.space_group_name_H-M   'P 1'
#
loop_
_entity.id
_entity.type
_entity.pdbx_description
1 polymer ?
#
loop_
_entity_poly.entity_id
_entity_poly.type
_entity_poly.pdbx_seq_one_letter_code
_entity_poly.pdbx_strand_id
1 'polypeptide(L)'
;MRPRFALLFAICLAALAGTALPACAQDNYEIQVYGYDLVEPHHTMVELHSNFTIDGSKTIQDGVRPTNHAEHETIEITHGFTDWFECGFYIFTSVQNGDGWDWVGDHIRPRVAIPKKWKWPVGLSLSNEVGYQRPRFSTDTWTWEMRPIIDKQSGRWYWSFNPTFDKSLHGATVNQGFVFSPNVKFSYDFTKKITGGIEYYGSVGPATDFLPTGQQQHQIFPAIDLNLSPKWEVNFGLGVGVTHSTDHLIAKMILGYRFDF
;
A
#
# COMPACT_ATOMS: atom_id res chain seq x y z
N MET A 1 32.09 1.32 -42.64
CA MET A 1 32.04 1.18 -41.17
C MET A 1 32.54 -0.21 -40.79
N ARG A 2 33.52 -0.32 -39.89
CA ARG A 2 34.14 -1.59 -39.58
C ARG A 2 33.21 -2.50 -38.76
N PRO A 3 33.05 -3.79 -39.06
CA PRO A 3 32.06 -4.68 -38.42
C PRO A 3 32.24 -4.83 -36.91
N ARG A 4 33.38 -4.46 -36.36
CA ARG A 4 33.64 -4.46 -34.91
C ARG A 4 32.86 -3.43 -34.12
N PHE A 5 32.50 -2.27 -34.72
CA PHE A 5 31.69 -1.24 -34.04
C PHE A 5 30.22 -1.63 -33.99
N ALA A 6 29.71 -2.32 -35.02
CA ALA A 6 28.32 -2.81 -35.04
C ALA A 6 28.12 -3.93 -34.01
N LEU A 7 29.13 -4.80 -33.79
CA LEU A 7 29.05 -5.85 -32.79
C LEU A 7 29.13 -5.32 -31.36
N LEU A 8 29.96 -4.33 -31.08
CA LEU A 8 30.03 -3.68 -29.78
C LEU A 8 28.76 -2.91 -29.46
N PHE A 9 28.13 -2.25 -30.45
CA PHE A 9 26.87 -1.55 -30.28
C PHE A 9 25.71 -2.51 -30.02
N ALA A 10 25.69 -3.67 -30.71
CA ALA A 10 24.67 -4.74 -30.50
C ALA A 10 24.86 -5.42 -29.12
N ILE A 11 26.10 -5.61 -28.64
CA ILE A 11 26.36 -6.15 -27.29
C ILE A 11 25.97 -5.14 -26.20
N CYS A 12 26.22 -3.85 -26.39
CA CYS A 12 25.74 -2.81 -25.48
C CYS A 12 24.20 -2.68 -25.47
N LEU A 13 23.54 -2.81 -26.62
CA LEU A 13 22.06 -2.85 -26.67
C LEU A 13 21.49 -4.11 -26.03
N ALA A 14 22.13 -5.28 -26.22
CA ALA A 14 21.72 -6.53 -25.57
C ALA A 14 21.97 -6.52 -24.05
N ALA A 15 23.01 -5.82 -23.57
CA ALA A 15 23.26 -5.63 -22.15
C ALA A 15 22.27 -4.67 -21.48
N LEU A 16 21.66 -3.72 -22.23
CA LEU A 16 20.60 -2.86 -21.75
C LEU A 16 19.20 -3.53 -21.77
N ALA A 17 19.06 -4.64 -22.48
CA ALA A 17 17.81 -5.44 -22.50
C ALA A 17 17.75 -6.51 -21.41
N GLY A 18 18.78 -6.63 -20.59
CA GLY A 18 18.91 -7.66 -19.57
C GLY A 18 18.58 -7.14 -18.18
N THR A 19 17.55 -7.74 -17.59
CA THR A 19 17.08 -7.66 -16.22
C THR A 19 16.17 -6.46 -15.90
N ALA A 20 14.94 -6.46 -16.45
CA ALA A 20 13.85 -5.89 -15.69
C ALA A 20 13.70 -6.78 -14.43
N LEU A 21 14.29 -6.34 -13.31
CA LEU A 21 13.93 -6.92 -12.02
C LEU A 21 12.43 -6.66 -11.83
N PRO A 22 11.64 -7.66 -11.41
CA PRO A 22 10.26 -7.41 -11.09
C PRO A 22 10.21 -6.29 -10.06
N ALA A 23 9.63 -5.15 -10.40
CA ALA A 23 9.23 -4.18 -9.41
C ALA A 23 8.16 -4.89 -8.58
N CYS A 24 8.40 -5.12 -7.28
CA CYS A 24 7.33 -5.52 -6.39
C CYS A 24 6.25 -4.45 -6.52
N ALA A 25 5.10 -4.83 -7.06
CA ALA A 25 3.93 -3.95 -7.09
C ALA A 25 3.58 -3.61 -5.65
N GLN A 26 3.30 -2.34 -5.37
CA GLN A 26 2.56 -2.03 -4.15
C GLN A 26 1.30 -2.87 -4.19
N ASP A 27 1.06 -3.63 -3.12
CA ASP A 27 -0.06 -4.54 -3.08
C ASP A 27 -1.37 -3.76 -3.19
N ASN A 28 -2.14 -4.01 -4.26
CA ASN A 28 -3.46 -3.40 -4.48
C ASN A 28 -4.51 -3.88 -3.46
N TYR A 29 -4.11 -4.66 -2.45
CA TYR A 29 -5.00 -5.18 -1.41
C TYR A 29 -5.31 -4.14 -0.33
N GLU A 30 -4.36 -3.25 -0.05
CA GLU A 30 -4.49 -2.23 0.97
C GLU A 30 -3.92 -0.89 0.46
N ILE A 31 -4.80 -0.01 -0.04
CA ILE A 31 -4.42 1.31 -0.55
C ILE A 31 -4.88 2.36 0.47
N GLN A 32 -4.07 2.56 1.53
CA GLN A 32 -4.37 3.50 2.61
C GLN A 32 -3.10 4.23 3.08
N VAL A 33 -3.22 5.54 3.31
CA VAL A 33 -2.23 6.31 4.07
C VAL A 33 -2.75 6.46 5.49
N TYR A 34 -2.08 5.83 6.44
CA TYR A 34 -2.49 5.83 7.84
C TYR A 34 -2.25 7.16 8.54
N GLY A 35 -3.17 7.54 9.42
CA GLY A 35 -2.92 8.48 10.50
C GLY A 35 -2.27 7.80 11.70
N TYR A 36 -1.73 8.56 12.66
CA TYR A 36 -1.08 7.98 13.84
C TYR A 36 -2.05 7.42 14.88
N ASP A 37 -3.31 7.85 14.84
CA ASP A 37 -4.33 7.46 15.81
C ASP A 37 -4.58 5.95 15.78
N LEU A 38 -4.67 5.36 16.96
CA LEU A 38 -5.05 3.95 17.14
C LEU A 38 -6.56 3.83 17.37
N VAL A 39 -7.07 2.62 17.18
CA VAL A 39 -8.39 2.23 17.68
C VAL A 39 -8.41 2.39 19.19
N GLU A 40 -9.48 2.99 19.71
CA GLU A 40 -9.61 3.25 21.15
C GLU A 40 -9.52 1.95 21.98
N PRO A 41 -8.96 2.01 23.22
CA PRO A 41 -8.86 0.83 24.07
C PRO A 41 -10.20 0.12 24.25
N HIS A 42 -10.20 -1.20 24.12
CA HIS A 42 -11.40 -2.08 24.22
C HIS A 42 -12.44 -1.88 23.11
N HIS A 43 -12.07 -1.20 22.01
CA HIS A 43 -12.90 -1.11 20.81
C HIS A 43 -12.30 -1.98 19.69
N THR A 44 -13.16 -2.38 18.78
CA THR A 44 -12.75 -3.11 17.56
C THR A 44 -13.25 -2.36 16.35
N MET A 45 -12.36 -2.16 15.38
CA MET A 45 -12.70 -1.64 14.08
C MET A 45 -12.67 -2.77 13.05
N VAL A 46 -13.68 -2.81 12.20
CA VAL A 46 -13.71 -3.70 11.04
C VAL A 46 -13.79 -2.83 9.81
N GLU A 47 -12.84 -3.03 8.88
CA GLU A 47 -12.75 -2.29 7.63
C GLU A 47 -12.81 -3.26 6.46
N LEU A 48 -13.53 -2.83 5.44
CA LEU A 48 -13.52 -3.44 4.12
C LEU A 48 -12.79 -2.49 3.17
N HIS A 49 -11.67 -2.94 2.61
CA HIS A 49 -10.97 -2.26 1.53
C HIS A 49 -11.36 -2.93 0.22
N SER A 50 -11.98 -2.17 -0.67
CA SER A 50 -12.37 -2.62 -2.01
C SER A 50 -11.57 -1.85 -3.03
N ASN A 51 -10.70 -2.54 -3.77
CA ASN A 51 -9.80 -1.93 -4.74
C ASN A 51 -9.98 -2.60 -6.10
N PHE A 52 -10.54 -1.88 -7.07
CA PHE A 52 -10.76 -2.36 -8.41
C PHE A 52 -9.75 -1.78 -9.39
N THR A 53 -8.92 -2.63 -9.97
CA THR A 53 -7.97 -2.23 -11.01
C THR A 53 -8.68 -2.16 -12.37
N ILE A 54 -8.96 -0.95 -12.82
CA ILE A 54 -9.68 -0.67 -14.08
C ILE A 54 -8.77 -0.92 -15.28
N ASP A 55 -7.51 -0.47 -15.19
CA ASP A 55 -6.47 -0.71 -16.22
C ASP A 55 -5.13 -1.01 -15.53
N GLY A 56 -4.72 -2.26 -15.63
CA GLY A 56 -3.53 -2.81 -15.00
C GLY A 56 -2.77 -3.78 -15.91
N SER A 57 -1.91 -4.58 -15.32
CA SER A 57 -1.15 -5.62 -16.04
C SER A 57 -2.08 -6.64 -16.67
N LYS A 58 -1.83 -7.02 -17.94
CA LYS A 58 -2.72 -7.91 -18.73
C LYS A 58 -2.15 -9.30 -18.93
N THR A 59 -0.95 -9.56 -18.46
CA THR A 59 -0.23 -10.83 -18.67
C THR A 59 0.31 -11.37 -17.36
N ILE A 60 0.36 -12.70 -17.25
CA ILE A 60 1.04 -13.37 -16.12
C ILE A 60 2.53 -13.03 -16.21
N GLN A 61 3.10 -12.55 -15.11
CA GLN A 61 4.53 -12.27 -14.95
C GLN A 61 5.06 -13.06 -13.76
N ASP A 62 6.11 -13.84 -13.97
CA ASP A 62 6.76 -14.67 -12.92
C ASP A 62 5.77 -15.58 -12.14
N GLY A 63 4.71 -16.03 -12.80
CA GLY A 63 3.67 -16.86 -12.21
C GLY A 63 2.60 -16.08 -11.43
N VAL A 64 2.73 -14.76 -11.31
CA VAL A 64 1.76 -13.88 -10.66
C VAL A 64 0.66 -13.49 -11.65
N ARG A 65 -0.58 -13.50 -11.17
CA ARG A 65 -1.77 -13.13 -11.95
C ARG A 65 -1.73 -11.66 -12.37
N PRO A 66 -2.31 -11.34 -13.55
CA PRO A 66 -2.47 -9.97 -13.99
C PRO A 66 -3.48 -9.24 -13.09
N THR A 67 -3.30 -7.91 -12.97
CA THR A 67 -4.17 -7.06 -12.15
C THR A 67 -5.33 -6.46 -12.92
N ASN A 68 -5.29 -6.49 -14.27
CA ASN A 68 -6.32 -5.85 -15.10
C ASN A 68 -7.71 -6.43 -14.84
N HIS A 69 -8.68 -5.59 -14.49
CA HIS A 69 -10.04 -5.95 -14.09
C HIS A 69 -10.11 -6.90 -12.88
N ALA A 70 -9.08 -6.88 -12.03
CA ALA A 70 -9.13 -7.57 -10.75
C ALA A 70 -9.78 -6.68 -9.68
N GLU A 71 -10.63 -7.29 -8.87
CA GLU A 71 -11.12 -6.72 -7.63
C GLU A 71 -10.39 -7.35 -6.46
N HIS A 72 -9.86 -6.52 -5.59
CA HIS A 72 -9.17 -6.95 -4.37
C HIS A 72 -9.99 -6.48 -3.18
N GLU A 73 -10.44 -7.46 -2.37
CA GLU A 73 -11.21 -7.21 -1.17
C GLU A 73 -10.38 -7.63 0.04
N THR A 74 -10.16 -6.68 0.95
CA THR A 74 -9.45 -6.94 2.20
C THR A 74 -10.36 -6.65 3.37
N ILE A 75 -10.49 -7.63 4.26
CA ILE A 75 -11.14 -7.44 5.56
C ILE A 75 -10.04 -7.22 6.59
N GLU A 76 -10.03 -6.04 7.19
CA GLU A 76 -9.18 -5.71 8.33
C GLU A 76 -10.01 -5.73 9.61
N ILE A 77 -9.52 -6.40 10.65
CA ILE A 77 -10.10 -6.43 11.99
C ILE A 77 -9.04 -5.94 12.95
N THR A 78 -9.18 -4.71 13.44
CA THR A 78 -8.22 -4.10 14.36
C THR A 78 -8.82 -3.90 15.74
N HIS A 79 -8.13 -4.38 16.78
CA HIS A 79 -8.51 -4.21 18.19
C HIS A 79 -7.53 -3.32 18.93
N GLY A 80 -8.05 -2.30 19.60
CA GLY A 80 -7.30 -1.44 20.50
C GLY A 80 -7.19 -2.06 21.90
N PHE A 81 -5.96 -2.38 22.32
CA PHE A 81 -5.72 -2.96 23.65
C PHE A 81 -5.44 -1.89 24.71
N THR A 82 -4.71 -0.86 24.34
CA THR A 82 -4.31 0.24 25.22
C THR A 82 -4.31 1.58 24.45
N ASP A 83 -4.04 2.68 25.14
CA ASP A 83 -3.88 4.00 24.49
C ASP A 83 -2.58 4.13 23.66
N TRP A 84 -1.76 3.09 23.58
CA TRP A 84 -0.49 3.07 22.84
C TRP A 84 -0.27 1.80 22.01
N PHE A 85 -1.19 0.82 22.06
CA PHE A 85 -1.04 -0.45 21.34
C PHE A 85 -2.36 -0.97 20.79
N GLU A 86 -2.35 -1.35 19.52
CA GLU A 86 -3.41 -2.08 18.81
C GLU A 86 -2.81 -3.25 18.02
N CYS A 87 -3.66 -4.18 17.60
CA CYS A 87 -3.29 -5.24 16.68
C CYS A 87 -4.40 -5.44 15.64
N GLY A 88 -4.02 -5.40 14.37
CA GLY A 88 -4.87 -5.71 13.22
C GLY A 88 -4.62 -7.12 12.69
N PHE A 89 -5.64 -7.69 12.09
CA PHE A 89 -5.59 -8.93 11.33
C PHE A 89 -6.26 -8.70 9.99
N TYR A 90 -5.60 -9.13 8.90
CA TYR A 90 -6.05 -8.93 7.53
C TYR A 90 -6.35 -10.26 6.86
N ILE A 91 -7.43 -10.29 6.11
CA ILE A 91 -7.78 -11.37 5.19
C ILE A 91 -7.85 -10.78 3.79
N PHE A 92 -6.90 -11.14 2.94
CA PHE A 92 -6.82 -10.69 1.56
C PHE A 92 -7.54 -11.67 0.63
N THR A 93 -8.38 -11.13 -0.23
CA THR A 93 -9.06 -11.88 -1.28
C THR A 93 -8.98 -11.15 -2.61
N SER A 94 -9.18 -11.89 -3.71
CA SER A 94 -9.21 -11.34 -5.05
C SER A 94 -10.30 -12.00 -5.87
N VAL A 95 -10.95 -11.20 -6.71
CA VAL A 95 -11.94 -11.66 -7.68
C VAL A 95 -11.46 -11.27 -9.08
N GLN A 96 -11.41 -12.22 -10.00
CA GLN A 96 -11.12 -11.96 -11.41
C GLN A 96 -12.15 -12.63 -12.30
N ASN A 97 -12.37 -12.05 -13.48
CA ASN A 97 -13.31 -12.59 -14.46
C ASN A 97 -13.05 -14.07 -14.76
N GLY A 98 -14.03 -14.92 -14.47
CA GLY A 98 -14.01 -16.34 -14.74
C GLY A 98 -13.49 -17.25 -13.63
N ASP A 99 -12.82 -16.72 -12.60
CA ASP A 99 -12.19 -17.54 -11.57
C ASP A 99 -12.91 -17.49 -10.19
N GLY A 100 -13.86 -16.53 -10.00
CA GLY A 100 -14.57 -16.36 -8.72
C GLY A 100 -13.68 -15.79 -7.63
N TRP A 101 -14.07 -16.01 -6.37
CA TRP A 101 -13.34 -15.57 -5.19
C TRP A 101 -12.16 -16.48 -4.89
N ASP A 102 -10.98 -15.88 -4.71
CA ASP A 102 -9.77 -16.54 -4.27
C ASP A 102 -9.28 -15.90 -2.96
N TRP A 103 -8.96 -16.73 -1.96
CA TRP A 103 -8.15 -16.30 -0.84
C TRP A 103 -6.72 -16.07 -1.31
N VAL A 104 -6.17 -14.92 -0.97
CA VAL A 104 -4.83 -14.47 -1.34
C VAL A 104 -3.83 -14.74 -0.23
N GLY A 105 -4.17 -14.36 0.98
CA GLY A 105 -3.31 -14.47 2.15
C GLY A 105 -3.88 -13.79 3.39
N ASP A 106 -3.09 -13.81 4.45
CA ASP A 106 -3.44 -13.21 5.73
C ASP A 106 -2.21 -12.53 6.34
N HIS A 107 -2.42 -11.38 6.96
CA HIS A 107 -1.38 -10.65 7.68
C HIS A 107 -1.81 -10.31 9.11
N ILE A 108 -0.83 -10.13 9.99
CA ILE A 108 -1.01 -9.58 11.33
C ILE A 108 -0.23 -8.28 11.47
N ARG A 109 -0.85 -7.26 12.06
CA ARG A 109 -0.31 -5.91 12.14
C ARG A 109 -0.33 -5.34 13.57
N PRO A 110 0.65 -5.69 14.43
CA PRO A 110 0.85 -4.97 15.67
C PRO A 110 1.32 -3.53 15.39
N ARG A 111 0.73 -2.57 16.11
CA ARG A 111 1.05 -1.14 15.97
C ARG A 111 1.14 -0.48 17.32
N VAL A 112 2.14 0.38 17.48
CA VAL A 112 2.34 1.20 18.68
C VAL A 112 2.30 2.68 18.32
N ALA A 113 1.78 3.51 19.22
CA ALA A 113 1.70 4.96 19.03
C ALA A 113 2.11 5.72 20.29
N ILE A 114 2.57 6.95 20.11
CA ILE A 114 2.74 7.87 21.22
C ILE A 114 1.36 8.30 21.73
N PRO A 115 1.05 8.09 23.02
CA PRO A 115 -0.26 8.43 23.56
C PRO A 115 -0.58 9.93 23.45
N LYS A 116 -1.82 10.26 23.06
CA LYS A 116 -2.31 11.65 22.94
C LYS A 116 -2.09 12.49 24.18
N LYS A 117 -2.11 11.88 25.38
CA LYS A 117 -1.87 12.55 26.67
C LYS A 117 -0.47 13.18 26.79
N TRP A 118 0.52 12.74 25.99
CA TRP A 118 1.86 13.34 25.99
C TRP A 118 1.95 14.63 25.17
N LYS A 119 0.90 14.99 24.42
CA LYS A 119 0.78 16.25 23.65
C LYS A 119 1.99 16.55 22.77
N TRP A 120 2.50 15.57 22.08
CA TRP A 120 3.57 15.75 21.11
C TRP A 120 3.14 16.69 19.98
N PRO A 121 4.09 17.42 19.35
CA PRO A 121 3.77 18.42 18.31
C PRO A 121 3.26 17.78 17.00
N VAL A 122 3.51 16.50 16.81
CA VAL A 122 3.03 15.66 15.69
C VAL A 122 2.55 14.32 16.24
N GLY A 123 1.65 13.66 15.55
CA GLY A 123 1.31 12.28 15.80
C GLY A 123 2.43 11.35 15.33
N LEU A 124 2.75 10.33 16.13
CA LEU A 124 3.76 9.33 15.80
C LEU A 124 3.27 7.93 16.15
N SER A 125 3.34 7.04 15.20
CA SER A 125 3.14 5.61 15.45
C SER A 125 4.08 4.77 14.59
N LEU A 126 4.25 3.51 14.96
CA LEU A 126 5.02 2.51 14.23
C LEU A 126 4.15 1.27 14.06
N SER A 127 3.82 0.98 12.82
CA SER A 127 3.18 -0.25 12.41
C SER A 127 4.22 -1.26 11.97
N ASN A 128 4.00 -2.52 12.32
CA ASN A 128 4.72 -3.66 11.76
C ASN A 128 3.68 -4.66 11.25
N GLU A 129 3.89 -5.16 10.06
CA GLU A 129 2.99 -6.12 9.46
C GLU A 129 3.77 -7.32 8.94
N VAL A 130 3.34 -8.52 9.29
CA VAL A 130 3.94 -9.77 8.82
C VAL A 130 2.84 -10.66 8.32
N GLY A 131 3.05 -11.27 7.15
CA GLY A 131 2.06 -12.19 6.66
C GLY A 131 2.46 -12.99 5.44
N TYR A 132 1.51 -13.78 5.00
CA TYR A 132 1.63 -14.74 3.92
C TYR A 132 0.71 -14.36 2.76
N GLN A 133 1.25 -14.48 1.54
CA GLN A 133 0.49 -14.43 0.30
C GLN A 133 0.81 -15.66 -0.56
N ARG A 134 -0.19 -16.14 -1.28
CA ARG A 134 -0.05 -17.31 -2.18
C ARG A 134 0.81 -16.95 -3.39
N PRO A 135 1.64 -17.92 -3.89
CA PRO A 135 2.58 -17.66 -5.01
C PRO A 135 1.94 -17.14 -6.30
N ARG A 136 0.64 -17.41 -6.51
CA ARG A 136 -0.10 -16.92 -7.69
C ARG A 136 -0.47 -15.43 -7.62
N PHE A 137 -0.24 -14.79 -6.48
CA PHE A 137 -0.53 -13.38 -6.23
C PHE A 137 0.72 -12.56 -5.86
N SER A 138 1.77 -13.22 -5.37
CA SER A 138 3.03 -12.56 -5.05
C SER A 138 4.20 -13.51 -5.28
N THR A 139 5.30 -13.01 -5.85
CA THR A 139 6.57 -13.76 -5.92
C THR A 139 7.24 -13.89 -4.55
N ASP A 140 6.89 -13.02 -3.60
CA ASP A 140 7.37 -12.99 -2.23
C ASP A 140 6.24 -13.43 -1.29
N THR A 141 6.28 -14.70 -0.88
CA THR A 141 5.17 -15.33 -0.19
C THR A 141 5.08 -15.01 1.30
N TRP A 142 6.17 -14.62 1.92
CA TRP A 142 6.20 -14.10 3.27
C TRP A 142 6.91 -12.76 3.27
N THR A 143 6.25 -11.75 3.82
CA THR A 143 6.74 -10.38 3.87
C THR A 143 6.68 -9.82 5.29
N TRP A 144 7.54 -8.86 5.55
CA TRP A 144 7.51 -8.00 6.72
C TRP A 144 7.56 -6.55 6.25
N GLU A 145 6.55 -5.81 6.66
CA GLU A 145 6.48 -4.37 6.49
C GLU A 145 6.76 -3.66 7.83
N MET A 146 7.57 -2.63 7.79
CA MET A 146 7.75 -1.68 8.88
C MET A 146 7.34 -0.29 8.37
N ARG A 147 6.32 0.31 9.01
CA ARG A 147 5.70 1.58 8.59
C ARG A 147 5.71 2.59 9.74
N PRO A 148 6.73 3.44 9.87
CA PRO A 148 6.61 4.65 10.67
C PRO A 148 5.50 5.55 10.13
N ILE A 149 4.73 6.17 10.99
CA ILE A 149 3.62 7.06 10.63
C ILE A 149 3.82 8.37 11.37
N ILE A 150 3.85 9.46 10.63
CA ILE A 150 4.02 10.82 11.14
C ILE A 150 2.91 11.65 10.55
N ASP A 151 2.09 12.28 11.39
CA ASP A 151 1.00 13.10 10.90
C ASP A 151 0.75 14.37 11.73
N LYS A 152 -0.05 15.24 11.17
CA LYS A 152 -0.50 16.45 11.86
C LYS A 152 -1.77 17.03 11.25
N GLN A 153 -2.72 17.35 12.13
CA GLN A 153 -3.82 18.26 11.82
C GLN A 153 -3.42 19.70 12.21
N SER A 154 -3.59 20.65 11.31
CA SER A 154 -3.36 22.08 11.54
C SER A 154 -4.54 22.90 11.01
N GLY A 155 -5.45 23.25 11.89
CA GLY A 155 -6.73 23.85 11.51
C GLY A 155 -7.54 22.89 10.64
N ARG A 156 -7.81 23.29 9.39
CA ARG A 156 -8.53 22.46 8.39
C ARG A 156 -7.62 21.65 7.48
N TRP A 157 -6.30 21.76 7.63
CA TRP A 157 -5.31 21.02 6.86
C TRP A 157 -4.81 19.83 7.63
N TYR A 158 -4.73 18.68 6.96
CA TYR A 158 -4.15 17.45 7.48
C TYR A 158 -3.08 16.93 6.52
N TRP A 159 -2.00 16.42 7.08
CA TRP A 159 -1.02 15.64 6.33
C TRP A 159 -0.57 14.42 7.13
N SER A 160 -0.27 13.37 6.41
CA SER A 160 0.37 12.17 6.95
C SER A 160 1.48 11.71 6.01
N PHE A 161 2.58 11.26 6.58
CA PHE A 161 3.70 10.65 5.90
C PHE A 161 4.00 9.30 6.52
N ASN A 162 3.98 8.24 5.68
CA ASN A 162 4.26 6.86 6.03
C ASN A 162 5.48 6.39 5.22
N PRO A 163 6.73 6.59 5.70
CA PRO A 163 7.91 5.99 5.09
C PRO A 163 7.93 4.48 5.37
N THR A 164 7.43 3.70 4.43
CA THR A 164 7.29 2.25 4.58
C THR A 164 8.54 1.53 4.09
N PHE A 165 8.93 0.48 4.79
CA PHE A 165 10.05 -0.40 4.47
C PHE A 165 9.56 -1.83 4.42
N ASP A 166 9.63 -2.44 3.23
CA ASP A 166 9.16 -3.78 2.96
C ASP A 166 10.33 -4.76 2.84
N LYS A 167 10.22 -5.93 3.44
CA LYS A 167 11.24 -6.98 3.40
C LYS A 167 10.61 -8.32 3.06
N SER A 168 11.09 -8.93 1.97
CA SER A 168 10.78 -10.34 1.70
C SER A 168 11.48 -11.23 2.72
N LEU A 169 10.69 -12.07 3.38
CA LEU A 169 11.19 -13.12 4.28
C LEU A 169 11.31 -14.46 3.56
N HIS A 170 10.50 -14.67 2.50
CA HIS A 170 10.55 -15.86 1.65
C HIS A 170 10.00 -15.53 0.26
N GLY A 171 10.77 -15.80 -0.78
CA GLY A 171 10.38 -15.58 -2.18
C GLY A 171 11.53 -15.08 -3.05
N ALA A 172 11.18 -14.47 -4.18
CA ALA A 172 12.13 -14.07 -5.21
C ALA A 172 13.12 -13.01 -4.75
N THR A 173 12.69 -12.08 -3.88
CA THR A 173 13.50 -10.95 -3.44
C THR A 173 14.05 -11.09 -2.02
N VAL A 174 14.04 -12.30 -1.44
CA VAL A 174 14.50 -12.57 -0.06
C VAL A 174 15.94 -12.09 0.22
N ASN A 175 16.80 -12.10 -0.77
CA ASN A 175 18.20 -11.65 -0.66
C ASN A 175 18.37 -10.14 -0.93
N GLN A 176 17.31 -9.42 -1.32
CA GLN A 176 17.34 -7.97 -1.46
C GLN A 176 17.24 -7.30 -0.09
N GLY A 177 17.69 -6.05 0.00
CA GLY A 177 17.50 -5.21 1.16
C GLY A 177 16.03 -4.84 1.37
N PHE A 178 15.78 -3.92 2.30
CA PHE A 178 14.45 -3.32 2.45
C PHE A 178 14.10 -2.51 1.19
N VAL A 179 12.91 -2.68 0.68
CA VAL A 179 12.31 -1.82 -0.35
C VAL A 179 11.72 -0.60 0.35
N PHE A 180 11.94 0.59 -0.20
CA PHE A 180 11.38 1.81 0.33
C PHE A 180 10.13 2.21 -0.45
N SER A 181 9.01 2.32 0.28
CA SER A 181 7.68 2.61 -0.25
C SER A 181 7.06 3.83 0.47
N PRO A 182 7.40 5.07 0.03
CA PRO A 182 6.88 6.29 0.67
C PRO A 182 5.40 6.50 0.32
N ASN A 183 4.56 6.71 1.35
CA ASN A 183 3.15 7.04 1.19
C ASN A 183 2.85 8.38 1.88
N VAL A 184 2.05 9.23 1.22
CA VAL A 184 1.75 10.59 1.70
C VAL A 184 0.27 10.90 1.49
N LYS A 185 -0.38 11.51 2.48
CA LYS A 185 -1.70 12.12 2.36
C LYS A 185 -1.63 13.59 2.69
N PHE A 186 -2.28 14.42 1.88
CA PHE A 186 -2.49 15.82 2.15
C PHE A 186 -3.94 16.16 1.86
N SER A 187 -4.69 16.63 2.86
CA SER A 187 -6.12 16.85 2.74
C SER A 187 -6.60 18.10 3.46
N TYR A 188 -7.81 18.51 3.13
CA TYR A 188 -8.47 19.71 3.64
C TYR A 188 -9.92 19.42 4.01
N ASP A 189 -10.33 19.86 5.19
CA ASP A 189 -11.71 19.77 5.67
C ASP A 189 -12.57 20.85 5.03
N PHE A 190 -13.25 20.54 3.93
CA PHE A 190 -14.20 21.45 3.28
C PHE A 190 -15.38 21.75 4.21
N THR A 191 -15.86 20.73 4.87
CA THR A 191 -16.89 20.80 5.91
C THR A 191 -16.54 19.86 7.07
N LYS A 192 -17.36 19.82 8.14
CA LYS A 192 -17.20 18.83 9.22
C LYS A 192 -17.47 17.38 8.75
N LYS A 193 -18.07 17.20 7.57
CA LYS A 193 -18.48 15.88 7.06
C LYS A 193 -17.71 15.47 5.80
N ILE A 194 -17.01 16.39 5.15
CA ILE A 194 -16.35 16.13 3.88
C ILE A 194 -14.93 16.67 3.97
N THR A 195 -13.97 15.77 3.88
CA THR A 195 -12.56 16.06 3.70
C THR A 195 -12.15 15.58 2.32
N GLY A 196 -11.37 16.35 1.59
CA GLY A 196 -10.85 15.95 0.29
C GLY A 196 -9.38 16.25 0.19
N GLY A 197 -8.66 15.45 -0.59
CA GLY A 197 -7.22 15.59 -0.68
C GLY A 197 -6.59 14.76 -1.78
N ILE A 198 -5.29 14.66 -1.68
CA ILE A 198 -4.46 13.83 -2.56
C ILE A 198 -3.69 12.86 -1.68
N GLU A 199 -3.67 11.61 -2.12
CA GLU A 199 -2.83 10.56 -1.57
C GLU A 199 -1.82 10.14 -2.64
N TYR A 200 -0.59 9.93 -2.23
CA TYR A 200 0.49 9.43 -3.05
C TYR A 200 1.00 8.12 -2.46
N TYR A 201 1.22 7.15 -3.34
CA TYR A 201 1.80 5.86 -3.03
C TYR A 201 2.98 5.61 -3.96
N GLY A 202 4.11 5.26 -3.37
CA GLY A 202 5.34 4.98 -4.09
C GLY A 202 5.95 3.65 -3.71
N SER A 203 6.67 3.03 -4.64
CA SER A 203 7.65 1.99 -4.37
C SER A 203 8.88 2.26 -5.24
N VAL A 204 9.98 2.63 -4.60
CA VAL A 204 11.17 3.12 -5.32
C VAL A 204 12.30 2.09 -5.42
N GLY A 205 12.07 0.89 -4.88
CA GLY A 205 13.04 -0.20 -4.88
C GLY A 205 13.89 -0.25 -3.61
N PRO A 206 14.99 -1.01 -3.61
CA PRO A 206 15.83 -1.17 -2.43
C PRO A 206 16.31 0.16 -1.86
N ALA A 207 16.19 0.37 -0.55
CA ALA A 207 16.53 1.63 0.13
C ALA A 207 18.00 2.05 -0.04
N THR A 208 18.87 1.11 -0.38
CA THR A 208 20.31 1.35 -0.62
C THR A 208 20.65 1.58 -2.10
N ASP A 209 19.74 1.25 -3.03
CA ASP A 209 19.98 1.36 -4.48
C ASP A 209 18.62 1.47 -5.20
N PHE A 210 18.10 2.70 -5.29
CA PHE A 210 16.80 2.95 -5.90
C PHE A 210 16.77 2.55 -7.35
N LEU A 211 15.66 1.95 -7.78
CA LEU A 211 15.43 1.57 -9.17
C LEU A 211 15.41 2.81 -10.09
N PRO A 212 15.72 2.64 -11.38
CA PRO A 212 15.45 3.67 -12.37
C PRO A 212 13.97 4.07 -12.34
N THR A 213 13.67 5.37 -12.52
CA THR A 213 12.30 5.92 -12.39
C THR A 213 11.24 5.17 -13.19
N GLY A 214 11.59 4.64 -14.37
CA GLY A 214 10.65 3.85 -15.18
C GLY A 214 10.29 2.48 -14.59
N GLN A 215 11.06 1.99 -13.61
CA GLN A 215 10.84 0.74 -12.88
C GLN A 215 10.25 0.98 -11.48
N GLN A 216 10.24 2.23 -11.02
CA GLN A 216 9.59 2.61 -9.78
C GLN A 216 8.08 2.65 -9.97
N GLN A 217 7.33 2.46 -8.89
CA GLN A 217 5.89 2.64 -8.87
C GLN A 217 5.52 3.97 -8.24
N HIS A 218 4.61 4.66 -8.88
CA HIS A 218 4.09 5.93 -8.41
C HIS A 218 2.62 6.04 -8.76
N GLN A 219 1.76 6.18 -7.75
CA GLN A 219 0.31 6.36 -7.90
C GLN A 219 -0.13 7.63 -7.18
N ILE A 220 -1.07 8.34 -7.78
CA ILE A 220 -1.68 9.55 -7.22
C ILE A 220 -3.19 9.34 -7.17
N PHE A 221 -3.78 9.49 -5.99
CA PHE A 221 -5.20 9.34 -5.74
C PHE A 221 -5.80 10.67 -5.26
N PRO A 222 -6.53 11.42 -6.07
CA PRO A 222 -7.59 12.28 -5.55
C PRO A 222 -8.54 11.43 -4.71
N ALA A 223 -8.76 11.84 -3.46
CA ALA A 223 -9.54 11.06 -2.51
C ALA A 223 -10.46 11.95 -1.66
N ILE A 224 -11.56 11.36 -1.21
CA ILE A 224 -12.57 12.01 -0.36
C ILE A 224 -12.83 11.11 0.85
N ASP A 225 -12.76 11.69 2.04
CA ASP A 225 -13.20 11.07 3.28
C ASP A 225 -14.57 11.63 3.67
N LEU A 226 -15.50 10.75 4.01
CA LEU A 226 -16.84 11.11 4.48
C LEU A 226 -16.95 10.84 5.98
N ASN A 227 -16.93 11.90 6.78
CA ASN A 227 -17.07 11.87 8.23
C ASN A 227 -18.55 11.79 8.63
N LEU A 228 -19.19 10.63 8.40
CA LEU A 228 -20.63 10.43 8.64
C LEU A 228 -20.95 10.41 10.13
N SER A 229 -20.13 9.74 10.92
CA SER A 229 -20.17 9.72 12.39
C SER A 229 -18.82 9.23 12.94
N PRO A 230 -18.57 9.36 14.26
CA PRO A 230 -17.32 8.83 14.87
C PRO A 230 -17.13 7.31 14.71
N LYS A 231 -18.22 6.57 14.43
CA LYS A 231 -18.18 5.11 14.25
C LYS A 231 -17.85 4.67 12.84
N TRP A 232 -18.09 5.53 11.83
CA TRP A 232 -17.90 5.19 10.43
C TRP A 232 -16.65 5.82 9.86
N GLU A 233 -15.89 5.02 9.15
CA GLU A 233 -14.83 5.48 8.26
C GLU A 233 -15.24 5.18 6.82
N VAL A 234 -15.20 6.19 5.96
CA VAL A 234 -15.56 6.04 4.55
C VAL A 234 -14.57 6.87 3.72
N ASN A 235 -13.79 6.20 2.89
CA ASN A 235 -12.86 6.84 1.96
C ASN A 235 -13.13 6.33 0.55
N PHE A 236 -13.05 7.22 -0.44
CA PHE A 236 -13.10 6.90 -1.86
C PHE A 236 -11.97 7.60 -2.58
N GLY A 237 -11.35 6.91 -3.53
CA GLY A 237 -10.30 7.48 -4.36
C GLY A 237 -10.29 6.87 -5.76
N LEU A 238 -9.82 7.66 -6.73
CA LEU A 238 -9.52 7.19 -8.08
C LEU A 238 -8.05 7.45 -8.36
N GLY A 239 -7.25 6.41 -8.46
CA GLY A 239 -5.81 6.47 -8.59
C GLY A 239 -5.33 6.36 -10.01
N VAL A 240 -4.33 7.18 -10.34
CA VAL A 240 -3.63 7.13 -11.63
C VAL A 240 -2.17 6.75 -11.39
N GLY A 241 -1.73 5.67 -12.03
CA GLY A 241 -0.32 5.30 -12.11
C GLY A 241 0.43 6.18 -13.11
N VAL A 242 1.57 6.72 -12.71
CA VAL A 242 2.34 7.68 -13.53
C VAL A 242 3.63 7.09 -14.11
N THR A 243 3.90 5.81 -13.85
CA THR A 243 5.06 5.07 -14.40
C THR A 243 4.60 3.76 -15.06
N HIS A 244 5.46 3.20 -15.93
CA HIS A 244 5.15 1.95 -16.64
C HIS A 244 5.02 0.73 -15.74
N SER A 245 5.64 0.75 -14.56
CA SER A 245 5.62 -0.35 -13.58
C SER A 245 4.43 -0.26 -12.63
N THR A 246 3.50 0.68 -12.86
CA THR A 246 2.35 0.94 -12.01
C THR A 246 1.07 0.62 -12.76
N ASP A 247 0.07 0.03 -12.10
CA ASP A 247 -1.28 -0.06 -12.65
C ASP A 247 -1.81 1.34 -12.98
N HIS A 248 -2.38 1.52 -14.18
CA HIS A 248 -2.68 2.84 -14.72
C HIS A 248 -3.90 3.50 -14.10
N LEU A 249 -4.92 2.71 -13.73
CA LEU A 249 -6.15 3.25 -13.18
C LEU A 249 -6.77 2.28 -12.16
N ILE A 250 -6.93 2.77 -10.93
CA ILE A 250 -7.49 2.00 -9.81
C ILE A 250 -8.56 2.82 -9.12
N ALA A 251 -9.73 2.23 -8.88
CA ALA A 251 -10.72 2.78 -7.97
C ALA A 251 -10.55 2.10 -6.60
N LYS A 252 -10.56 2.88 -5.52
CA LYS A 252 -10.51 2.36 -4.17
C LYS A 252 -11.68 2.86 -3.33
N MET A 253 -12.09 2.02 -2.39
CA MET A 253 -13.04 2.36 -1.33
C MET A 253 -12.58 1.72 -0.02
N ILE A 254 -12.70 2.46 1.07
CA ILE A 254 -12.57 1.92 2.43
C ILE A 254 -13.89 2.19 3.16
N LEU A 255 -14.45 1.15 3.76
CA LEU A 255 -15.64 1.23 4.58
C LEU A 255 -15.36 0.58 5.94
N GLY A 256 -15.22 1.39 6.97
CA GLY A 256 -14.90 0.95 8.32
C GLY A 256 -16.03 1.22 9.31
N TYR A 257 -16.19 0.35 10.30
CA TYR A 257 -17.11 0.53 11.41
C TYR A 257 -16.46 0.15 12.75
N ARG A 258 -16.63 1.05 13.74
CA ARG A 258 -16.11 0.88 15.11
C ARG A 258 -17.19 0.30 16.00
N PHE A 259 -16.88 -0.83 16.61
CA PHE A 259 -17.72 -1.53 17.58
C PHE A 259 -17.26 -1.19 19.00
N ASP A 260 -18.22 -0.91 19.87
CA ASP A 260 -18.03 -0.74 21.31
C ASP A 260 -18.27 -2.12 21.94
N PHE A 261 -17.28 -2.74 22.56
CA PHE A 261 -17.41 -4.02 23.28
C PHE A 261 -17.04 -3.86 24.74
#